data_a7883251519df353920b3234f85268a1
#
_entry.id   a7883251519df353920b3234f85268a1
#
_cell.length_a   1.000
_cell.length_b   1.000
_cell.length_c   1.000
_cell.angle_alpha   90.00
_cell.angle_beta   90.00
_cell.angle_gamma   90.00
#
_symmetry.space_group_name_H-M   'P 1'
#
loop_
_entity.id
_entity.type
_entity.pdbx_description
1 polymer ?
#
loop_
_entity_poly.entity_id
_entity_poly.type
_entity_poly.pdbx_seq_one_letter_code
_entity_poly.pdbx_strand_id
1 'polypeptide(L)'
;MKANGCRLSLLALKELLNMRDTDTLAISPGGEGELPVLPVLESNEIYAASETSLPEFRAMELREKASRKSLAIASGTFSPSIKAEFSLYSGYYDTERNDLGEIVPIKDQLKNNMNKYIGVSVSLPLFSGLSRLTDVRKERFRLQRIRNENEQQRLSLYKEIDDACLSLRAAAEEHRQAVEQLRTSTVTLKESEEKWEEGMISVFELMEKRNLYILAKAELSRTRLQYELKSRTVDFYRTGSFLGTE
;
A
#
# COMPACT_ATOMS: atom_id res chain seq x y z
N MET A 1 21.98 -12.59 -25.06
CA MET A 1 21.63 -12.57 -23.60
C MET A 1 20.99 -11.26 -23.14
N LYS A 2 21.52 -10.05 -23.48
CA LYS A 2 20.96 -8.76 -23.01
C LYS A 2 19.51 -8.47 -23.46
N ALA A 3 19.13 -8.86 -24.69
CA ALA A 3 17.77 -8.67 -25.21
C ALA A 3 16.69 -9.45 -24.42
N ASN A 4 17.01 -10.66 -23.97
CA ASN A 4 16.08 -11.46 -23.15
C ASN A 4 15.88 -10.88 -21.77
N GLY A 5 16.92 -10.31 -21.14
CA GLY A 5 16.82 -9.62 -19.86
C GLY A 5 15.90 -8.39 -19.92
N CYS A 6 16.04 -7.58 -20.97
CA CYS A 6 15.17 -6.42 -21.20
C CYS A 6 13.70 -6.84 -21.36
N ARG A 7 13.44 -7.89 -22.14
CA ARG A 7 12.08 -8.42 -22.33
C ARG A 7 11.47 -8.95 -21.03
N LEU A 8 12.24 -9.68 -20.21
CA LEU A 8 11.78 -10.16 -18.90
C LEU A 8 11.48 -9.02 -17.93
N SER A 9 12.34 -7.98 -17.89
CA SER A 9 12.09 -6.80 -17.06
C SER A 9 10.85 -6.03 -17.52
N LEU A 10 10.59 -5.97 -18.83
CA LEU A 10 9.40 -5.31 -19.36
C LEU A 10 8.12 -6.10 -19.08
N LEU A 11 8.18 -7.44 -19.11
CA LEU A 11 7.07 -8.29 -18.67
C LEU A 11 6.78 -8.13 -17.19
N ALA A 12 7.80 -8.12 -16.34
CA ALA A 12 7.63 -7.88 -14.90
C ALA A 12 7.02 -6.50 -14.62
N LEU A 13 7.41 -5.47 -15.39
CA LEU A 13 6.81 -4.14 -15.28
C LEU A 13 5.33 -4.13 -15.69
N LYS A 14 4.97 -4.82 -16.78
CA LYS A 14 3.57 -4.98 -17.20
C LYS A 14 2.74 -5.69 -16.15
N GLU A 15 3.28 -6.74 -15.53
CA GLU A 15 2.64 -7.46 -14.42
C GLU A 15 2.36 -6.53 -13.24
N LEU A 16 3.35 -5.75 -12.80
CA LEU A 16 3.19 -4.76 -11.72
C LEU A 16 2.15 -3.68 -12.04
N LEU A 17 2.04 -3.28 -13.32
CA LEU A 17 1.05 -2.31 -13.79
C LEU A 17 -0.32 -2.95 -14.09
N ASN A 18 -0.47 -4.26 -13.87
CA ASN A 18 -1.68 -5.03 -14.18
C ASN A 18 -2.12 -4.88 -15.65
N MET A 19 -1.15 -4.74 -16.57
CA MET A 19 -1.36 -4.64 -18.00
C MET A 19 -1.39 -6.04 -18.65
N ARG A 20 -2.20 -6.19 -19.68
CA ARG A 20 -2.20 -7.43 -20.46
C ARG A 20 -0.96 -7.52 -21.35
N ASP A 21 -0.52 -8.74 -21.67
CA ASP A 21 0.66 -8.96 -22.52
C ASP A 21 0.52 -8.33 -23.93
N THR A 22 -0.73 -8.20 -24.40
CA THR A 22 -1.08 -7.56 -25.68
C THR A 22 -0.95 -6.04 -25.66
N ASP A 23 -0.89 -5.39 -24.49
CA ASP A 23 -0.81 -3.95 -24.39
C ASP A 23 0.62 -3.47 -24.70
N THR A 24 0.72 -2.40 -25.50
CA THR A 24 2.03 -1.81 -25.82
C THR A 24 2.46 -0.87 -24.70
N LEU A 25 3.60 -1.17 -24.08
CA LEU A 25 4.25 -0.31 -23.10
C LEU A 25 5.50 0.28 -23.74
N ALA A 26 5.48 1.59 -24.01
CA ALA A 26 6.64 2.33 -24.48
C ALA A 26 7.30 3.02 -23.29
N ILE A 27 8.57 2.72 -23.05
CA ILE A 27 9.38 3.40 -22.04
C ILE A 27 10.12 4.53 -22.75
N SER A 28 9.78 5.78 -22.40
CA SER A 28 10.58 6.93 -22.84
C SER A 28 11.80 7.04 -21.94
N PRO A 29 13.02 7.07 -22.47
CA PRO A 29 14.19 7.38 -21.64
C PRO A 29 13.98 8.78 -21.05
N GLY A 30 14.05 8.86 -19.73
CA GLY A 30 13.97 10.14 -19.02
C GLY A 30 15.01 11.12 -19.61
N GLY A 31 14.61 12.39 -19.77
CA GLY A 31 15.49 13.41 -20.34
C GLY A 31 16.82 13.54 -19.58
N GLU A 32 17.86 13.98 -20.28
CA GLU A 32 19.18 14.29 -19.71
C GLU A 32 19.15 15.55 -18.83
N GLY A 33 18.02 15.89 -18.19
CA GLY A 33 17.88 17.02 -17.29
C GLY A 33 18.76 16.90 -16.05
N GLU A 34 19.11 18.02 -15.46
CA GLU A 34 19.78 18.05 -14.15
C GLU A 34 18.92 17.31 -13.12
N LEU A 35 19.58 16.45 -12.34
CA LEU A 35 18.89 15.74 -11.25
C LEU A 35 18.43 16.76 -10.21
N PRO A 36 17.20 16.65 -9.71
CA PRO A 36 16.74 17.54 -8.66
C PRO A 36 17.64 17.36 -7.43
N VAL A 37 18.30 18.43 -7.02
CA VAL A 37 19.01 18.46 -5.74
C VAL A 37 17.93 18.54 -4.68
N LEU A 38 17.58 17.39 -4.11
CA LEU A 38 16.68 17.40 -2.96
C LEU A 38 17.41 18.05 -1.77
N PRO A 39 16.74 18.97 -1.05
CA PRO A 39 17.26 19.43 0.22
C PRO A 39 17.48 18.21 1.13
N VAL A 40 18.53 18.25 1.96
CA VAL A 40 18.79 17.21 2.96
C VAL A 40 17.66 17.28 3.99
N LEU A 41 16.56 16.58 3.68
CA LEU A 41 15.45 16.44 4.61
C LEU A 41 15.85 15.46 5.72
N GLU A 42 15.59 15.84 6.94
CA GLU A 42 15.75 14.96 8.10
C GLU A 42 14.67 13.87 8.06
N SER A 43 15.05 12.63 8.42
CA SER A 43 14.11 11.49 8.46
C SER A 43 12.87 11.79 9.31
N ASN A 44 13.03 12.57 10.38
CA ASN A 44 11.95 13.00 11.27
C ASN A 44 10.92 13.90 10.55
N GLU A 45 11.35 14.78 9.65
CA GLU A 45 10.45 15.66 8.90
C GLU A 45 9.62 14.87 7.90
N ILE A 46 10.26 13.90 7.23
CA ILE A 46 9.59 13.00 6.28
C ILE A 46 8.60 12.11 7.02
N TYR A 47 8.97 11.58 8.18
CA TYR A 47 8.07 10.78 9.01
C TYR A 47 6.85 11.59 9.47
N ALA A 48 7.04 12.82 9.94
CA ALA A 48 5.93 13.69 10.33
C ALA A 48 4.99 14.01 9.15
N ALA A 49 5.52 14.23 7.94
CA ALA A 49 4.72 14.40 6.74
C ALA A 49 3.96 13.11 6.38
N SER A 50 4.61 11.95 6.52
CA SER A 50 4.03 10.64 6.21
C SER A 50 2.82 10.29 7.10
N GLU A 51 2.78 10.76 8.34
CA GLU A 51 1.63 10.53 9.24
C GLU A 51 0.30 11.08 8.68
N THR A 52 0.37 12.11 7.84
CA THR A 52 -0.81 12.70 7.20
C THR A 52 -1.04 12.22 5.78
N SER A 53 0.02 11.85 5.07
CA SER A 53 -0.04 11.47 3.65
C SER A 53 -0.31 9.99 3.42
N LEU A 54 0.22 9.11 4.28
CA LEU A 54 0.12 7.67 4.08
C LEU A 54 -1.18 7.08 4.64
N PRO A 55 -1.90 6.28 3.84
CA PRO A 55 -3.15 5.63 4.27
C PRO A 55 -2.96 4.61 5.41
N GLU A 56 -1.74 4.08 5.61
CA GLU A 56 -1.39 3.14 6.67
C GLU A 56 -1.68 3.72 8.06
N PHE A 57 -1.32 4.97 8.31
CA PHE A 57 -1.60 5.63 9.59
C PHE A 57 -3.10 5.76 9.85
N ARG A 58 -3.86 6.11 8.81
CA ARG A 58 -5.31 6.16 8.89
C ARG A 58 -5.93 4.78 9.15
N ALA A 59 -5.39 3.74 8.50
CA ALA A 59 -5.83 2.36 8.73
C ALA A 59 -5.57 1.90 10.17
N MET A 60 -4.40 2.22 10.76
CA MET A 60 -4.09 1.94 12.17
C MET A 60 -5.09 2.61 13.12
N GLU A 61 -5.37 3.91 12.90
CA GLU A 61 -6.34 4.65 13.70
C GLU A 61 -7.74 4.03 13.64
N LEU A 62 -8.20 3.68 12.44
CA LEU A 62 -9.51 3.08 12.23
C LEU A 62 -9.62 1.68 12.84
N ARG A 63 -8.57 0.86 12.77
CA ARG A 63 -8.51 -0.45 13.45
C ARG A 63 -8.62 -0.31 14.95
N GLU A 64 -7.92 0.66 15.56
CA GLU A 64 -8.04 0.91 17.00
C GLU A 64 -9.44 1.41 17.36
N LYS A 65 -10.03 2.34 16.60
CA LYS A 65 -11.41 2.79 16.79
C LYS A 65 -12.42 1.63 16.69
N ALA A 66 -12.26 0.76 15.72
CA ALA A 66 -13.10 -0.43 15.57
C ALA A 66 -13.01 -1.35 16.79
N SER A 67 -11.80 -1.62 17.28
CA SER A 67 -11.60 -2.45 18.48
C SER A 67 -12.16 -1.81 19.75
N ARG A 68 -12.07 -0.47 19.91
CA ARG A 68 -12.74 0.25 20.99
C ARG A 68 -14.26 0.08 20.94
N LYS A 69 -14.85 0.09 19.72
CA LYS A 69 -16.28 -0.16 19.54
C LYS A 69 -16.66 -1.61 19.86
N SER A 70 -15.81 -2.59 19.50
CA SER A 70 -16.02 -3.99 19.90
C SER A 70 -16.02 -4.17 21.42
N LEU A 71 -15.11 -3.49 22.12
CA LEU A 71 -15.11 -3.49 23.59
C LEU A 71 -16.38 -2.85 24.15
N ALA A 72 -16.85 -1.74 23.56
CA ALA A 72 -18.10 -1.10 23.96
C ALA A 72 -19.32 -2.01 23.73
N ILE A 73 -19.37 -2.75 22.61
CA ILE A 73 -20.41 -3.74 22.31
C ILE A 73 -20.40 -4.84 23.38
N ALA A 74 -19.22 -5.42 23.66
CA ALA A 74 -19.10 -6.45 24.70
C ALA A 74 -19.55 -5.92 26.08
N SER A 75 -19.19 -4.69 26.44
CA SER A 75 -19.64 -4.05 27.68
C SER A 75 -21.13 -3.77 27.67
N GLY A 76 -21.71 -3.43 26.53
CA GLY A 76 -23.14 -3.19 26.35
C GLY A 76 -24.02 -4.42 26.59
N THR A 77 -23.45 -5.62 26.54
CA THR A 77 -24.20 -6.86 26.85
C THR A 77 -24.69 -6.96 28.31
N PHE A 78 -24.18 -6.11 29.20
CA PHE A 78 -24.66 -6.01 30.55
C PHE A 78 -25.91 -5.11 30.69
N SER A 79 -26.20 -4.32 29.68
CA SER A 79 -27.38 -3.44 29.65
C SER A 79 -28.64 -4.20 29.23
N PRO A 80 -29.85 -3.71 29.61
CA PRO A 80 -31.09 -4.25 29.10
C PRO A 80 -31.16 -4.15 27.57
N SER A 81 -31.64 -5.19 26.91
CA SER A 81 -31.96 -5.16 25.48
C SER A 81 -33.45 -4.90 25.27
N ILE A 82 -33.77 -3.98 24.38
CA ILE A 82 -35.14 -3.68 23.95
C ILE A 82 -35.32 -4.15 22.54
N LYS A 83 -36.32 -5.00 22.31
CA LYS A 83 -36.67 -5.52 21.00
C LYS A 83 -38.11 -5.12 20.68
N ALA A 84 -38.31 -4.45 19.56
CA ALA A 84 -39.63 -4.24 18.96
C ALA A 84 -39.81 -5.23 17.81
N GLU A 85 -40.94 -5.87 17.78
CA GLU A 85 -41.29 -6.86 16.76
C GLU A 85 -42.63 -6.50 16.14
N PHE A 86 -42.69 -6.47 14.82
CA PHE A 86 -43.87 -6.38 14.03
C PHE A 86 -43.90 -7.59 13.10
N SER A 87 -44.97 -8.37 13.16
CA SER A 87 -45.16 -9.46 12.23
C SER A 87 -46.58 -9.45 11.61
N LEU A 88 -46.60 -9.78 10.34
CA LEU A 88 -47.79 -9.94 9.55
C LEU A 88 -47.71 -11.32 8.94
N TYR A 89 -48.68 -12.17 9.28
CA TYR A 89 -48.74 -13.50 8.68
C TYR A 89 -50.18 -13.86 8.29
N SER A 90 -50.31 -14.63 7.24
CA SER A 90 -51.56 -15.23 6.80
C SER A 90 -51.27 -16.63 6.32
N GLY A 91 -52.26 -17.52 6.40
CA GLY A 91 -52.13 -18.91 6.01
C GLY A 91 -53.25 -19.36 5.10
N TYR A 92 -52.93 -20.30 4.22
CA TYR A 92 -53.88 -21.03 3.41
C TYR A 92 -53.89 -22.49 3.86
N TYR A 93 -55.13 -23.04 4.03
CA TYR A 93 -55.35 -24.42 4.41
C TYR A 93 -56.35 -25.03 3.38
N ASP A 94 -55.98 -26.08 2.70
CA ASP A 94 -56.80 -26.78 1.73
C ASP A 94 -57.99 -27.56 2.37
N THR A 95 -57.97 -27.67 3.69
CA THR A 95 -59.02 -28.27 4.51
C THR A 95 -60.10 -27.30 4.94
N GLU A 96 -59.90 -25.99 4.78
CA GLU A 96 -60.89 -24.97 5.15
C GLU A 96 -62.04 -24.92 4.14
N ARG A 97 -63.27 -25.13 4.65
CA ARG A 97 -64.50 -25.20 3.82
C ARG A 97 -65.46 -24.14 4.28
N ASN A 98 -66.30 -23.67 3.30
CA ASN A 98 -67.41 -22.78 3.58
C ASN A 98 -68.62 -23.59 4.07
N ASP A 99 -69.71 -22.90 4.45
CA ASP A 99 -70.95 -23.53 4.89
C ASP A 99 -71.61 -24.46 3.86
N LEU A 100 -71.21 -24.35 2.59
CA LEU A 100 -71.68 -25.21 1.48
C LEU A 100 -70.77 -26.42 1.25
N GLY A 101 -69.69 -26.59 2.07
CA GLY A 101 -68.73 -27.68 2.00
C GLY A 101 -67.66 -27.53 0.90
N GLU A 102 -67.56 -26.38 0.23
CA GLU A 102 -66.52 -26.05 -0.78
C GLU A 102 -65.27 -25.52 -0.17
N ILE A 103 -64.10 -25.76 -0.78
CA ILE A 103 -62.83 -25.22 -0.32
C ILE A 103 -62.87 -23.69 -0.47
N VAL A 104 -62.57 -22.96 0.62
CA VAL A 104 -62.49 -21.49 0.59
C VAL A 104 -61.33 -21.05 -0.30
N PRO A 105 -61.57 -20.16 -1.28
CA PRO A 105 -60.53 -19.70 -2.19
C PRO A 105 -59.34 -19.08 -1.44
N ILE A 106 -58.12 -19.30 -1.94
CA ILE A 106 -56.86 -18.81 -1.31
C ILE A 106 -56.89 -17.30 -1.03
N LYS A 107 -57.50 -16.51 -1.90
CA LYS A 107 -57.58 -15.05 -1.74
C LYS A 107 -58.39 -14.66 -0.50
N ASP A 108 -59.48 -15.38 -0.24
CA ASP A 108 -60.34 -15.10 0.89
C ASP A 108 -59.74 -15.62 2.19
N GLN A 109 -59.08 -16.79 2.16
CA GLN A 109 -58.34 -17.31 3.30
C GLN A 109 -57.19 -16.39 3.67
N LEU A 110 -56.37 -15.91 2.71
CA LEU A 110 -55.26 -15.00 2.96
C LEU A 110 -55.74 -13.69 3.58
N LYS A 111 -56.91 -13.19 3.22
CA LYS A 111 -57.50 -11.98 3.79
C LYS A 111 -58.08 -12.23 5.17
N ASN A 112 -58.80 -13.31 5.35
CA ASN A 112 -59.52 -13.63 6.59
C ASN A 112 -58.57 -14.15 7.67
N ASN A 113 -57.53 -14.88 7.30
CA ASN A 113 -56.52 -15.43 8.22
C ASN A 113 -55.37 -14.46 8.48
N MET A 114 -55.50 -13.18 8.09
CA MET A 114 -54.46 -12.19 8.29
C MET A 114 -54.36 -11.80 9.77
N ASN A 115 -53.22 -12.17 10.36
CA ASN A 115 -52.89 -11.81 11.73
C ASN A 115 -51.79 -10.74 11.75
N LYS A 116 -52.01 -9.73 12.60
CA LYS A 116 -51.07 -8.63 12.82
C LYS A 116 -50.64 -8.67 14.26
N TYR A 117 -49.32 -8.75 14.47
CA TYR A 117 -48.75 -8.78 15.80
C TYR A 117 -47.76 -7.62 15.96
N ILE A 118 -47.92 -6.88 17.05
CA ILE A 118 -46.97 -5.85 17.49
C ILE A 118 -46.58 -6.19 18.91
N GLY A 119 -45.27 -6.36 19.14
CA GLY A 119 -44.75 -6.69 20.46
C GLY A 119 -43.52 -5.83 20.80
N VAL A 120 -43.40 -5.48 22.08
CA VAL A 120 -42.18 -4.88 22.62
C VAL A 120 -41.74 -5.75 23.76
N SER A 121 -40.48 -6.19 23.75
CA SER A 121 -39.90 -6.97 24.83
C SER A 121 -38.65 -6.27 25.40
N VAL A 122 -38.49 -6.32 26.70
CA VAL A 122 -37.30 -5.86 27.42
C VAL A 122 -36.69 -7.05 28.14
N SER A 123 -35.42 -7.34 27.84
CA SER A 123 -34.70 -8.45 28.45
C SER A 123 -33.49 -7.95 29.20
N LEU A 124 -33.43 -8.20 30.52
CA LEU A 124 -32.29 -7.93 31.34
C LEU A 124 -31.65 -9.26 31.80
N PRO A 125 -30.48 -9.60 31.34
CA PRO A 125 -29.82 -10.83 31.72
C PRO A 125 -29.15 -10.67 33.10
N LEU A 126 -29.66 -11.36 34.11
CA LEU A 126 -29.17 -11.28 35.48
C LEU A 126 -27.93 -12.15 35.74
N PHE A 127 -27.85 -13.31 35.06
CA PHE A 127 -26.74 -14.25 35.21
C PHE A 127 -26.42 -14.92 33.86
N SER A 128 -25.13 -15.03 33.53
CA SER A 128 -24.63 -15.61 32.27
C SER A 128 -23.43 -16.54 32.45
N GLY A 129 -23.23 -17.11 33.63
CA GLY A 129 -22.12 -18.01 33.91
C GLY A 129 -20.73 -17.40 33.66
N LEU A 130 -20.55 -16.09 33.94
CA LEU A 130 -19.30 -15.33 33.72
C LEU A 130 -18.88 -15.15 32.23
N SER A 131 -19.64 -15.68 31.27
CA SER A 131 -19.27 -15.58 29.85
C SER A 131 -19.10 -14.13 29.41
N ARG A 132 -20.01 -13.23 29.76
CA ARG A 132 -19.93 -11.80 29.43
C ARG A 132 -18.70 -11.11 30.01
N LEU A 133 -18.35 -11.43 31.25
CA LEU A 133 -17.15 -10.90 31.88
C LEU A 133 -15.89 -11.36 31.12
N THR A 134 -15.89 -12.61 30.70
CA THR A 134 -14.81 -13.18 29.88
C THR A 134 -14.74 -12.51 28.51
N ASP A 135 -15.88 -12.24 27.87
CA ASP A 135 -15.92 -11.56 26.55
C ASP A 135 -15.39 -10.12 26.65
N VAL A 136 -15.78 -9.36 27.69
CA VAL A 136 -15.23 -8.02 27.93
C VAL A 136 -13.70 -8.09 28.15
N ARG A 137 -13.22 -9.07 28.94
CA ARG A 137 -11.78 -9.26 29.13
C ARG A 137 -11.05 -9.58 27.81
N LYS A 138 -11.60 -10.48 26.99
CA LYS A 138 -11.05 -10.80 25.67
C LYS A 138 -10.96 -9.56 24.78
N GLU A 139 -12.03 -8.77 24.68
CA GLU A 139 -12.03 -7.56 23.86
C GLU A 139 -11.08 -6.47 24.42
N ARG A 140 -10.90 -6.40 25.74
CA ARG A 140 -9.89 -5.51 26.36
C ARG A 140 -8.47 -5.92 25.95
N PHE A 141 -8.14 -7.22 26.02
CA PHE A 141 -6.84 -7.73 25.58
C PHE A 141 -6.65 -7.55 24.07
N ARG A 142 -7.72 -7.73 23.27
CA ARG A 142 -7.67 -7.48 21.84
C ARG A 142 -7.34 -6.01 21.52
N LEU A 143 -7.98 -5.08 22.21
CA LEU A 143 -7.67 -3.65 22.05
C LEU A 143 -6.20 -3.35 22.42
N GLN A 144 -5.71 -3.92 23.52
CA GLN A 144 -4.31 -3.76 23.91
C GLN A 144 -3.34 -4.34 22.88
N ARG A 145 -3.64 -5.52 22.35
CA ARG A 145 -2.87 -6.12 21.26
C ARG A 145 -2.82 -5.24 20.03
N ILE A 146 -3.95 -4.69 19.57
CA ILE A 146 -4.01 -3.79 18.40
C ILE A 146 -3.17 -2.53 18.66
N ARG A 147 -3.18 -1.97 19.87
CA ARG A 147 -2.32 -0.83 20.20
C ARG A 147 -0.84 -1.17 20.08
N ASN A 148 -0.44 -2.32 20.60
CA ASN A 148 0.95 -2.76 20.51
C ASN A 148 1.35 -3.05 19.05
N GLU A 149 0.47 -3.66 18.26
CA GLU A 149 0.68 -3.89 16.82
C GLU A 149 0.81 -2.57 16.06
N ASN A 150 -0.02 -1.57 16.35
CA ASN A 150 0.08 -0.24 15.77
C ASN A 150 1.39 0.45 16.14
N GLU A 151 1.86 0.33 17.37
CA GLU A 151 3.14 0.89 17.81
C GLU A 151 4.32 0.24 17.08
N GLN A 152 4.33 -1.09 16.98
CA GLN A 152 5.33 -1.80 16.19
C GLN A 152 5.31 -1.37 14.71
N GLN A 153 4.14 -1.18 14.14
CA GLN A 153 3.97 -0.76 12.75
C GLN A 153 4.50 0.68 12.53
N ARG A 154 4.27 1.59 13.49
CA ARG A 154 4.87 2.95 13.49
C ARG A 154 6.39 2.91 13.52
N LEU A 155 6.97 2.09 14.38
CA LEU A 155 8.42 1.91 14.47
C LEU A 155 9.00 1.30 13.18
N SER A 156 8.31 0.35 12.56
CA SER A 156 8.71 -0.23 11.27
C SER A 156 8.70 0.81 10.16
N LEU A 157 7.62 1.62 10.06
CA LEU A 157 7.54 2.69 9.07
C LEU A 157 8.62 3.76 9.29
N TYR A 158 8.88 4.14 10.54
CA TYR A 158 9.97 5.06 10.84
C TYR A 158 11.31 4.52 10.33
N LYS A 159 11.61 3.25 10.61
CA LYS A 159 12.83 2.59 10.13
C LYS A 159 12.90 2.54 8.60
N GLU A 160 11.80 2.19 7.94
CA GLU A 160 11.74 2.14 6.47
C GLU A 160 11.99 3.52 5.83
N ILE A 161 11.47 4.58 6.43
CA ILE A 161 11.69 5.97 6.01
C ILE A 161 13.15 6.36 6.24
N ASP A 162 13.72 6.04 7.39
CA ASP A 162 15.13 6.33 7.68
C ASP A 162 16.06 5.58 6.73
N ASP A 163 15.82 4.29 6.49
CA ASP A 163 16.57 3.49 5.52
C ASP A 163 16.44 4.06 4.08
N ALA A 164 15.27 4.59 3.70
CA ALA A 164 15.07 5.26 2.41
C ALA A 164 15.88 6.55 2.31
N CYS A 165 15.91 7.37 3.35
CA CYS A 165 16.71 8.61 3.42
C CYS A 165 18.22 8.32 3.34
N LEU A 166 18.69 7.32 4.10
CA LEU A 166 20.09 6.89 4.05
C LEU A 166 20.47 6.35 2.66
N SER A 167 19.58 5.55 2.05
CA SER A 167 19.78 5.01 0.70
C SER A 167 19.84 6.12 -0.35
N LEU A 168 19.04 7.18 -0.21
CA LEU A 168 19.07 8.34 -1.11
C LEU A 168 20.40 9.10 -0.97
N ARG A 169 20.88 9.33 0.27
CA ARG A 169 22.17 9.99 0.51
C ARG A 169 23.33 9.18 -0.10
N ALA A 170 23.32 7.86 0.08
CA ALA A 170 24.32 6.98 -0.51
C ALA A 170 24.27 7.03 -2.05
N ALA A 171 23.10 6.96 -2.66
CA ALA A 171 22.94 7.05 -4.11
C ALA A 171 23.37 8.40 -4.69
N ALA A 172 23.16 9.51 -3.96
CA ALA A 172 23.64 10.83 -4.34
C ALA A 172 25.17 10.88 -4.37
N GLU A 173 25.82 10.30 -3.38
CA GLU A 173 27.28 10.24 -3.30
C GLU A 173 27.88 9.33 -4.39
N GLU A 174 27.28 8.15 -4.63
CA GLU A 174 27.67 7.26 -5.74
C GLU A 174 27.55 7.97 -7.09
N HIS A 175 26.46 8.70 -7.31
CA HIS A 175 26.29 9.47 -8.55
C HIS A 175 27.34 10.56 -8.69
N ARG A 176 27.64 11.32 -7.64
CA ARG A 176 28.70 12.34 -7.63
C ARG A 176 30.06 11.74 -8.00
N GLN A 177 30.40 10.59 -7.44
CA GLN A 177 31.65 9.88 -7.74
C GLN A 177 31.68 9.40 -9.21
N ALA A 178 30.56 8.91 -9.76
CA ALA A 178 30.47 8.48 -11.13
C ALA A 178 30.64 9.64 -12.13
N VAL A 179 30.14 10.85 -11.79
CA VAL A 179 30.36 12.07 -12.58
C VAL A 179 31.84 12.39 -12.65
N GLU A 180 32.57 12.39 -11.52
CA GLU A 180 34.01 12.65 -11.49
C GLU A 180 34.83 11.57 -12.20
N GLN A 181 34.43 10.30 -12.06
CA GLN A 181 35.05 9.18 -12.80
C GLN A 181 34.90 9.34 -14.32
N LEU A 182 33.72 9.73 -14.80
CA LEU A 182 33.52 9.97 -16.23
C LEU A 182 34.35 11.16 -16.68
N ARG A 183 34.38 12.26 -15.94
CA ARG A 183 35.21 13.44 -16.23
C ARG A 183 36.70 13.07 -16.41
N THR A 184 37.22 12.32 -15.44
CA THR A 184 38.64 11.88 -15.48
C THR A 184 38.91 10.94 -16.67
N SER A 185 38.02 9.96 -16.89
CA SER A 185 38.16 9.01 -18.00
C SER A 185 38.06 9.70 -19.37
N THR A 186 37.25 10.76 -19.48
CA THR A 186 37.14 11.56 -20.71
C THR A 186 38.43 12.28 -21.03
N VAL A 187 39.06 12.93 -20.03
CA VAL A 187 40.35 13.63 -20.18
C VAL A 187 41.41 12.60 -20.54
N THR A 188 41.51 11.49 -19.82
CA THR A 188 42.52 10.45 -20.08
C THR A 188 42.39 9.84 -21.47
N LEU A 189 41.12 9.60 -21.96
CA LEU A 189 40.91 9.11 -23.28
C LEU A 189 41.42 10.09 -24.34
N LYS A 190 41.07 11.38 -24.19
CA LYS A 190 41.51 12.43 -25.12
C LYS A 190 43.03 12.53 -25.19
N GLU A 191 43.71 12.58 -24.05
CA GLU A 191 45.18 12.59 -24.00
C GLU A 191 45.81 11.34 -24.64
N SER A 192 45.12 10.17 -24.48
CA SER A 192 45.59 8.92 -25.08
C SER A 192 45.38 8.88 -26.59
N GLU A 193 44.30 9.49 -27.11
CA GLU A 193 44.07 9.65 -28.57
C GLU A 193 45.15 10.54 -29.17
N GLU A 194 45.52 11.67 -28.57
CA GLU A 194 46.59 12.55 -29.00
C GLU A 194 47.96 11.82 -29.03
N LYS A 195 48.31 11.08 -27.96
CA LYS A 195 49.56 10.30 -27.89
C LYS A 195 49.63 9.17 -28.92
N TRP A 196 48.48 8.55 -29.22
CA TRP A 196 48.43 7.51 -30.24
C TRP A 196 48.66 8.09 -31.63
N GLU A 197 48.08 9.24 -31.97
CA GLU A 197 48.32 9.97 -33.22
C GLU A 197 49.79 10.31 -33.42
N GLU A 198 50.50 10.65 -32.32
CA GLU A 198 51.92 10.88 -32.33
C GLU A 198 52.78 9.60 -32.31
N GLY A 199 52.15 8.43 -32.26
CA GLY A 199 52.84 7.13 -32.26
C GLY A 199 53.49 6.77 -30.93
N MET A 200 53.16 7.48 -29.82
CA MET A 200 53.75 7.28 -28.50
C MET A 200 53.17 6.14 -27.67
N ILE A 201 51.96 5.69 -28.00
CA ILE A 201 51.29 4.56 -27.30
C ILE A 201 50.78 3.52 -28.32
N SER A 202 50.60 2.31 -27.84
CA SER A 202 50.05 1.20 -28.66
C SER A 202 48.54 1.29 -28.80
N VAL A 203 48.00 0.66 -29.87
CA VAL A 203 46.55 0.52 -30.06
C VAL A 203 45.89 -0.22 -28.89
N PHE A 204 46.61 -1.15 -28.27
CA PHE A 204 46.14 -1.88 -27.11
C PHE A 204 45.91 -0.94 -25.90
N GLU A 205 46.85 -0.07 -25.62
CA GLU A 205 46.73 0.94 -24.55
C GLU A 205 45.58 1.93 -24.80
N LEU A 206 45.40 2.40 -26.05
CA LEU A 206 44.27 3.24 -26.46
C LEU A 206 42.95 2.55 -26.21
N MET A 207 42.83 1.26 -26.64
CA MET A 207 41.62 0.49 -26.44
C MET A 207 41.28 0.26 -24.98
N GLU A 208 42.29 0.10 -24.12
CA GLU A 208 42.09 0.02 -22.66
C GLU A 208 41.47 1.31 -22.13
N LYS A 209 41.99 2.48 -22.48
CA LYS A 209 41.44 3.79 -22.02
C LYS A 209 40.02 4.01 -22.57
N ARG A 210 39.76 3.61 -23.80
CA ARG A 210 38.41 3.65 -24.40
C ARG A 210 37.42 2.77 -23.65
N ASN A 211 37.83 1.57 -23.27
CA ASN A 211 36.99 0.67 -22.45
C ASN A 211 36.68 1.27 -21.08
N LEU A 212 37.67 1.88 -20.43
CA LEU A 212 37.45 2.58 -19.13
C LEU A 212 36.44 3.73 -19.26
N TYR A 213 36.52 4.52 -20.33
CA TYR A 213 35.55 5.57 -20.62
C TYR A 213 34.14 5.01 -20.81
N ILE A 214 33.99 3.93 -21.59
CA ILE A 214 32.68 3.29 -21.82
C ILE A 214 32.09 2.75 -20.52
N LEU A 215 32.91 2.14 -19.67
CA LEU A 215 32.49 1.67 -18.34
C LEU A 215 32.06 2.81 -17.43
N ALA A 216 32.83 3.90 -17.39
CA ALA A 216 32.47 5.09 -16.61
C ALA A 216 31.16 5.72 -17.07
N LYS A 217 30.91 5.79 -18.40
CA LYS A 217 29.67 6.28 -18.98
C LYS A 217 28.47 5.39 -18.61
N ALA A 218 28.65 4.08 -18.65
CA ALA A 218 27.62 3.13 -18.25
C ALA A 218 27.31 3.24 -16.74
N GLU A 219 28.34 3.42 -15.90
CA GLU A 219 28.22 3.59 -14.47
C GLU A 219 27.49 4.89 -14.11
N LEU A 220 27.77 5.99 -14.78
CA LEU A 220 27.02 7.24 -14.63
C LEU A 220 25.53 7.05 -14.91
N SER A 221 25.18 6.35 -15.97
CA SER A 221 23.78 6.08 -16.31
C SER A 221 23.09 5.22 -15.25
N ARG A 222 23.79 4.22 -14.71
CA ARG A 222 23.30 3.36 -13.65
C ARG A 222 23.03 4.12 -12.35
N THR A 223 24.02 4.89 -11.89
CA THR A 223 23.93 5.65 -10.64
C THR A 223 22.88 6.77 -10.71
N ARG A 224 22.72 7.40 -11.89
CA ARG A 224 21.66 8.36 -12.14
C ARG A 224 20.28 7.77 -11.93
N LEU A 225 19.99 6.62 -12.56
CA LEU A 225 18.69 5.95 -12.41
C LEU A 225 18.44 5.47 -10.99
N GLN A 226 19.50 5.03 -10.27
CA GLN A 226 19.39 4.66 -8.87
C GLN A 226 19.05 5.87 -7.99
N TYR A 227 19.72 7.00 -8.18
CA TYR A 227 19.41 8.23 -7.46
C TYR A 227 17.96 8.68 -7.71
N GLU A 228 17.50 8.67 -8.96
CA GLU A 228 16.14 9.04 -9.31
C GLU A 228 15.11 8.12 -8.65
N LEU A 229 15.33 6.81 -8.66
CA LEU A 229 14.47 5.84 -7.98
C LEU A 229 14.40 6.10 -6.47
N LYS A 230 15.55 6.30 -5.81
CA LYS A 230 15.60 6.57 -4.37
C LYS A 230 14.96 7.90 -4.02
N SER A 231 15.14 8.92 -4.85
CA SER A 231 14.48 10.22 -4.72
C SER A 231 12.96 10.08 -4.76
N ARG A 232 12.42 9.36 -5.74
CA ARG A 232 10.98 9.10 -5.86
C ARG A 232 10.44 8.29 -4.69
N THR A 233 11.23 7.38 -4.13
CA THR A 233 10.83 6.61 -2.94
C THR A 233 10.66 7.52 -1.73
N VAL A 234 11.61 8.44 -1.49
CA VAL A 234 11.51 9.41 -0.40
C VAL A 234 10.35 10.39 -0.60
N ASP A 235 10.13 10.86 -1.84
CA ASP A 235 9.00 11.71 -2.18
C ASP A 235 7.66 11.00 -1.95
N PHE A 236 7.57 9.70 -2.25
CA PHE A 236 6.39 8.91 -1.93
C PHE A 236 6.08 8.91 -0.43
N TYR A 237 7.05 8.68 0.43
CA TYR A 237 6.83 8.75 1.88
C TYR A 237 6.38 10.14 2.32
N ARG A 238 6.87 11.19 1.68
CA ARG A 238 6.49 12.57 1.99
C ARG A 238 5.09 12.94 1.53
N THR A 239 4.69 12.52 0.32
CA THR A 239 3.47 13.00 -0.35
C THR A 239 2.35 11.97 -0.42
N GLY A 240 2.66 10.68 -0.22
CA GLY A 240 1.73 9.56 -0.42
C GLY A 240 1.46 9.22 -1.88
N SER A 241 2.17 9.83 -2.84
CA SER A 241 1.98 9.61 -4.28
C SER A 241 3.31 9.45 -5.01
N PHE A 242 3.40 8.46 -5.90
CA PHE A 242 4.53 8.30 -6.84
C PHE A 242 4.47 9.26 -8.04
N LEU A 243 3.27 9.70 -8.38
CA LEU A 243 3.04 10.73 -9.40
C LEU A 243 3.04 12.06 -8.64
N GLY A 244 4.08 12.87 -8.83
CA GLY A 244 4.12 14.20 -8.26
C GLY A 244 2.80 14.92 -8.55
N THR A 245 2.20 15.50 -7.53
CA THR A 245 1.09 16.44 -7.75
C THR A 245 1.63 17.59 -8.59
N GLU A 246 1.16 17.66 -9.84
CA GLU A 246 1.27 18.86 -10.65
C GLU A 246 0.66 20.07 -9.92
#